data_0ea2db4a25936a3d5776e0bb5346f566
#
_entry.id   0ea2db4a25936a3d5776e0bb5346f566
#
_cell.length_a   1.000
_cell.length_b   1.000
_cell.length_c   1.000
_cell.angle_alpha   90.00
_cell.angle_beta   90.00
_cell.angle_gamma   90.00
#
_symmetry.space_group_name_H-M   'P 1'
#
loop_
_entity.id
_entity.type
_entity.pdbx_description
1 polymer ?
#
loop_
_entity_poly.entity_id
_entity_poly.type
_entity_poly.pdbx_seq_one_letter_code
_entity_poly.pdbx_strand_id
1 'polypeptide(L)'
;MLKLDGTNFEKEVLNSEQTVIVDFWAEWCGPCRMLAPELEAFANENTDIKVGKVNIDDETPLAIQYKVEVIPTLIVFKNGKEVNRSIGYVKKEQIKSLI
;
A
#
# COMPACT_ATOMS: atom_id res chain seq x y z
N MET A 1 -10.07 0.37 4.26
CA MET A 1 -9.01 -0.08 3.34
C MET A 1 -8.94 -1.60 3.37
N LEU A 2 -8.61 -2.20 2.24
CA LEU A 2 -8.62 -3.65 2.09
C LEU A 2 -7.44 -4.29 2.82
N LYS A 3 -7.72 -5.33 3.61
CA LYS A 3 -6.65 -6.13 4.23
C LYS A 3 -6.12 -7.12 3.19
N LEU A 4 -4.84 -7.01 2.87
CA LEU A 4 -4.16 -7.88 1.92
C LEU A 4 -3.30 -8.91 2.64
N ASP A 5 -3.31 -10.13 2.14
CA ASP A 5 -2.51 -11.24 2.64
C ASP A 5 -2.06 -12.14 1.49
N GLY A 6 -1.32 -13.21 1.82
CA GLY A 6 -0.81 -14.12 0.80
C GLY A 6 -1.90 -14.84 0.01
N THR A 7 -3.13 -14.92 0.54
CA THR A 7 -4.23 -15.63 -0.13
C THR A 7 -4.99 -14.76 -1.12
N ASN A 8 -5.00 -13.43 -0.92
CA ASN A 8 -5.78 -12.53 -1.78
C ASN A 8 -4.96 -11.55 -2.61
N PHE A 9 -3.64 -11.48 -2.40
CA PHE A 9 -2.79 -10.49 -3.07
C PHE A 9 -2.84 -10.60 -4.59
N GLU A 10 -2.75 -11.81 -5.12
CA GLU A 10 -2.80 -12.01 -6.57
C GLU A 10 -4.11 -11.49 -7.15
N LYS A 11 -5.24 -11.89 -6.54
CA LYS A 11 -6.56 -11.50 -7.02
C LYS A 11 -6.78 -10.00 -6.91
N GLU A 12 -6.46 -9.43 -5.74
CA GLU A 12 -6.82 -8.05 -5.43
C GLU A 12 -5.84 -7.03 -6.01
N VAL A 13 -4.59 -7.40 -6.20
CA VAL A 13 -3.54 -6.50 -6.67
C VAL A 13 -3.08 -6.83 -8.08
N LEU A 14 -2.58 -8.05 -8.28
CA LEU A 14 -1.93 -8.42 -9.54
C LEU A 14 -2.92 -8.56 -10.69
N ASN A 15 -4.14 -9.01 -10.41
CA ASN A 15 -5.19 -9.20 -11.40
C ASN A 15 -6.20 -8.05 -11.41
N SER A 16 -5.93 -6.96 -10.68
CA SER A 16 -6.84 -5.83 -10.62
C SER A 16 -6.77 -4.99 -11.89
N GLU A 17 -7.93 -4.58 -12.39
CA GLU A 17 -8.02 -3.61 -13.48
C GLU A 17 -7.88 -2.18 -12.98
N GLN A 18 -8.11 -1.96 -11.68
CA GLN A 18 -7.92 -0.66 -11.04
C GLN A 18 -6.45 -0.44 -10.71
N THR A 19 -6.04 0.83 -10.65
CA THR A 19 -4.78 1.17 -9.98
C THR A 19 -4.91 0.81 -8.52
N VAL A 20 -3.87 0.19 -7.95
CA VAL A 20 -3.84 -0.25 -6.56
C VAL A 20 -2.68 0.39 -5.84
N ILE A 21 -2.94 0.91 -4.64
CA ILE A 21 -1.88 1.34 -3.73
C ILE A 21 -1.83 0.34 -2.58
N VAL A 22 -0.65 -0.19 -2.32
CA VAL A 22 -0.41 -1.14 -1.24
C VAL A 22 0.47 -0.48 -0.18
N ASP A 23 -0.02 -0.45 1.06
CA ASP A 23 0.69 0.07 2.22
C ASP A 23 1.30 -1.10 3.01
N PHE A 24 2.62 -1.18 3.02
CA PHE A 24 3.34 -2.14 3.88
C PHE A 24 3.61 -1.46 5.21
N TRP A 25 3.07 -2.02 6.29
CA TRP A 25 3.04 -1.38 7.60
C TRP A 25 3.20 -2.38 8.74
N ALA A 26 3.36 -1.86 9.96
CA ALA A 26 3.32 -2.68 11.18
C ALA A 26 2.70 -1.87 12.32
N GLU A 27 2.10 -2.57 13.30
CA GLU A 27 1.41 -1.91 14.41
C GLU A 27 2.35 -1.10 15.30
N TRP A 28 3.58 -1.57 15.48
CA TRP A 28 4.59 -0.91 16.31
C TRP A 28 5.24 0.31 15.64
N CYS A 29 4.90 0.59 14.41
CA CYS A 29 5.55 1.62 13.61
C CYS A 29 4.83 2.96 13.75
N GLY A 30 5.48 3.93 14.39
CA GLY A 30 4.91 5.27 14.59
C GLY A 30 4.58 5.99 13.29
N PRO A 31 5.53 6.08 12.33
CA PRO A 31 5.24 6.72 11.03
C PRO A 31 4.12 6.03 10.26
N CYS A 32 3.97 4.70 10.41
CA CYS A 32 2.86 3.98 9.79
C CYS A 32 1.51 4.44 10.35
N ARG A 33 1.44 4.66 11.66
CA ARG A 33 0.21 5.15 12.30
C ARG A 33 -0.11 6.59 11.88
N MET A 34 0.92 7.40 11.62
CA MET A 34 0.74 8.76 11.11
C MET A 34 0.25 8.77 9.66
N LEU A 35 0.70 7.80 8.87
CA LEU A 35 0.29 7.68 7.47
C LEU A 35 -1.17 7.22 7.34
N ALA A 36 -1.65 6.40 8.25
CA ALA A 36 -2.98 5.79 8.14
C ALA A 36 -4.10 6.80 7.86
N PRO A 37 -4.25 7.91 8.61
CA PRO A 37 -5.30 8.89 8.31
C PRO A 37 -5.10 9.61 6.97
N GLU A 38 -3.85 9.85 6.56
CA GLU A 38 -3.57 10.45 5.25
C GLU A 38 -4.00 9.52 4.12
N LEU A 39 -3.68 8.24 4.25
CA LEU A 39 -4.04 7.24 3.25
C LEU A 39 -5.55 7.01 3.20
N GLU A 40 -6.21 7.01 4.36
CA GLU A 40 -7.66 6.86 4.44
C GLU A 40 -8.37 8.03 3.76
N ALA A 41 -7.91 9.27 4.03
CA ALA A 41 -8.45 10.46 3.38
C ALA A 41 -8.26 10.38 1.86
N PHE A 42 -7.08 9.92 1.42
CA PHE A 42 -6.81 9.72 0.00
C PHE A 42 -7.80 8.72 -0.61
N ALA A 43 -8.01 7.58 0.06
CA ALA A 43 -8.91 6.54 -0.43
C ALA A 43 -10.35 7.05 -0.55
N ASN A 44 -10.80 7.86 0.41
CA ASN A 44 -12.14 8.43 0.40
C ASN A 44 -12.35 9.43 -0.73
N GLU A 45 -11.30 10.11 -1.16
CA GLU A 45 -11.36 11.12 -2.23
C GLU A 45 -11.08 10.54 -3.61
N ASN A 46 -10.56 9.31 -3.69
CA ASN A 46 -10.16 8.68 -4.96
C ASN A 46 -10.73 7.26 -5.03
N THR A 47 -12.05 7.16 -5.13
CA THR A 47 -12.77 5.88 -5.05
C THR A 47 -12.53 4.96 -6.23
N ASP A 48 -11.94 5.47 -7.31
CA ASP A 48 -11.53 4.68 -8.47
C ASP A 48 -10.20 3.94 -8.25
N ILE A 49 -9.50 4.25 -7.15
CA ILE A 49 -8.23 3.62 -6.79
C ILE A 49 -8.46 2.66 -5.64
N LYS A 50 -7.97 1.44 -5.79
CA LYS A 50 -8.03 0.46 -4.73
C LYS A 50 -6.87 0.69 -3.76
N VAL A 51 -7.17 0.72 -2.46
CA VAL A 51 -6.14 0.89 -1.43
C VAL A 51 -6.20 -0.31 -0.49
N GLY A 52 -5.06 -0.97 -0.34
CA GLY A 52 -4.92 -2.12 0.55
C GLY A 52 -3.71 -2.01 1.45
N LYS A 53 -3.71 -2.81 2.50
CA LYS A 53 -2.66 -2.80 3.52
C LYS A 53 -2.11 -4.20 3.74
N VAL A 54 -0.80 -4.31 3.83
CA VAL A 54 -0.08 -5.55 4.15
C VAL A 54 0.64 -5.33 5.47
N ASN A 55 0.28 -6.10 6.49
CA ASN A 55 1.01 -6.10 7.76
C ASN A 55 2.25 -6.98 7.59
N ILE A 56 3.44 -6.39 7.66
CA ILE A 56 4.69 -7.12 7.39
C ILE A 56 5.01 -8.20 8.43
N ASP A 57 4.45 -8.09 9.63
CA ASP A 57 4.67 -9.11 10.66
C ASP A 57 3.85 -10.38 10.38
N ASP A 58 2.69 -10.22 9.76
CA ASP A 58 1.81 -11.33 9.38
C ASP A 58 2.15 -11.88 7.99
N GLU A 59 2.69 -11.04 7.12
CA GLU A 59 2.92 -11.36 5.69
C GLU A 59 4.37 -11.13 5.30
N THR A 60 5.28 -11.72 6.06
CA THR A 60 6.72 -11.62 5.79
C THR A 60 7.10 -12.02 4.36
N PRO A 61 6.53 -13.09 3.76
CA PRO A 61 6.87 -13.44 2.38
C PRO A 61 6.56 -12.33 1.37
N LEU A 62 5.45 -11.61 1.55
CA LEU A 62 5.11 -10.50 0.65
C LEU A 62 6.11 -9.35 0.80
N ALA A 63 6.49 -9.01 2.04
CA ALA A 63 7.48 -7.96 2.29
C ALA A 63 8.82 -8.30 1.63
N ILE A 64 9.24 -9.55 1.72
CA ILE A 64 10.48 -10.02 1.09
C ILE A 64 10.36 -9.97 -0.43
N GLN A 65 9.26 -10.45 -0.97
CA GLN A 65 9.03 -10.48 -2.42
C GLN A 65 9.15 -9.10 -3.04
N TYR A 66 8.61 -8.08 -2.38
CA TYR A 66 8.65 -6.70 -2.88
C TYR A 66 9.80 -5.88 -2.31
N LYS A 67 10.75 -6.53 -1.62
CA LYS A 67 11.97 -5.90 -1.09
C LYS A 67 11.66 -4.70 -0.21
N VAL A 68 10.66 -4.85 0.65
CA VAL A 68 10.30 -3.81 1.62
C VAL A 68 11.23 -3.93 2.82
N GLU A 69 12.11 -2.96 2.99
CA GLU A 69 13.11 -2.92 4.08
C GLU A 69 12.75 -1.88 5.13
N VAL A 70 12.09 -0.82 4.72
CA VAL A 70 11.70 0.32 5.58
C VAL A 70 10.20 0.47 5.51
N ILE A 71 9.55 0.74 6.63
CA ILE A 71 8.11 0.99 6.68
C ILE A 71 7.80 2.36 7.26
N PRO A 72 6.69 2.99 6.82
CA PRO A 72 5.77 2.50 5.79
C PRO A 72 6.39 2.58 4.39
N THR A 73 6.00 1.67 3.52
CA THR A 73 6.32 1.74 2.10
C THR A 73 5.00 1.63 1.34
N LEU A 74 4.74 2.60 0.47
CA LEU A 74 3.62 2.57 -0.45
C LEU A 74 4.12 2.13 -1.81
N ILE A 75 3.44 1.13 -2.40
CA ILE A 75 3.74 0.69 -3.76
C ILE A 75 2.50 0.85 -4.61
N VAL A 76 2.67 1.49 -5.77
CA VAL A 76 1.58 1.68 -6.73
C VAL A 76 1.69 0.61 -7.80
N PHE A 77 0.59 -0.12 -8.01
CA PHE A 77 0.48 -1.15 -9.05
C PHE A 77 -0.51 -0.71 -10.11
N LYS A 78 -0.14 -0.88 -11.38
CA LYS A 78 -1.03 -0.71 -12.54
C LYS A 78 -0.89 -1.93 -13.42
N ASN A 79 -2.02 -2.58 -13.73
CA ASN A 79 -2.04 -3.78 -14.56
C ASN A 79 -1.10 -4.87 -14.03
N GLY A 80 -1.07 -5.04 -12.71
CA GLY A 80 -0.28 -6.06 -12.04
C GLY A 80 1.21 -5.75 -11.91
N LYS A 81 1.64 -4.55 -12.28
CA LYS A 81 3.06 -4.17 -12.24
C LYS A 81 3.29 -3.01 -11.29
N GLU A 82 4.39 -3.07 -10.54
CA GLU A 82 4.84 -1.94 -9.74
C GLU A 82 5.29 -0.82 -10.67
N VAL A 83 4.66 0.36 -10.53
CA VAL A 83 4.98 1.52 -11.36
C VAL A 83 5.59 2.66 -10.56
N ASN A 84 5.41 2.68 -9.24
CA ASN A 84 6.01 3.69 -8.39
C ASN A 84 6.06 3.20 -6.95
N ARG A 85 6.89 3.86 -6.13
CA ARG A 85 7.10 3.48 -4.73
C ARG A 85 7.47 4.72 -3.92
N SER A 86 6.97 4.79 -2.70
CA SER A 86 7.30 5.85 -1.75
C SER A 86 7.66 5.22 -0.41
N ILE A 87 8.75 5.68 0.18
CA ILE A 87 9.24 5.16 1.46
C ILE A 87 9.09 6.24 2.52
N GLY A 88 8.49 5.87 3.66
CA GLY A 88 8.28 6.75 4.78
C GLY A 88 6.94 7.46 4.78
N TYR A 89 6.72 8.27 5.80
CA TYR A 89 5.49 9.04 5.94
C TYR A 89 5.38 10.09 4.83
N VAL A 90 4.21 10.18 4.23
CA VAL A 90 3.88 11.22 3.25
C VAL A 90 2.46 11.74 3.51
N LYS A 91 2.20 12.96 3.08
CA LYS A 91 0.87 13.56 3.16
C LYS A 91 0.02 13.11 1.99
N LYS A 92 -1.31 13.26 2.14
CA LYS A 92 -2.29 12.90 1.13
C LYS A 92 -1.94 13.43 -0.28
N GLU A 93 -1.51 14.69 -0.37
CA GLU A 93 -1.17 15.32 -1.64
C GLU A 93 0.02 14.63 -2.32
N GLN A 94 0.97 14.14 -1.51
CA GLN A 94 2.12 13.41 -2.02
C GLN A 94 1.73 12.00 -2.48
N ILE A 95 0.76 11.37 -1.81
CA ILE A 95 0.22 10.08 -2.25
C ILE A 95 -0.39 10.23 -3.65
N LYS A 96 -1.16 11.29 -3.84
CA LYS A 96 -1.78 11.56 -5.14
C LYS A 96 -0.75 11.71 -6.24
N SER A 97 0.41 12.29 -5.95
CA SER A 97 1.47 12.50 -6.93
C SER A 97 2.15 11.20 -7.37
N LEU A 98 1.93 10.08 -6.66
CA LEU A 98 2.53 8.80 -7.02
C LEU A 98 1.80 8.10 -8.16
N ILE A 99 0.59 8.51 -8.45
CA ILE A 99 -0.29 7.83 -9.42
C ILE A 99 -0.12 8.38 -10.82
#